data_4ca28760d93cd64d9097e0faa366a2c3
#
_entry.id   4ca28760d93cd64d9097e0faa366a2c3
#
_cell.length_a   1.000
_cell.length_b   1.000
_cell.length_c   1.000
_cell.angle_alpha   90.00
_cell.angle_beta   90.00
_cell.angle_gamma   90.00
#
_symmetry.space_group_name_H-M   'P 1'
#
loop_
_entity.id
_entity.type
_entity.pdbx_description
1 polymer ?
#
loop_
_entity_poly.entity_id
_entity_poly.type
_entity_poly.pdbx_seq_one_letter_code
_entity_poly.pdbx_strand_id
1 'polypeptide(L)'
;SKGWRYQKETMQQLHDQDRIYYPRHSDGQFNTKKRPQLKRYLNEQEGSIITNLWTDIQSLSPHAAEKLGYPTQKPEALLERIIKASSNKGDVILDAYCGCGTTIAVAERLERNWIGIDITYQSISLMLKRLEDSFGKNVLDKIELNGIPKDLESAKALATKPDDRTRKEFEKWAVLTYSNNRAVINDKKGADKGIDAIAYFQGDKDNREKIIFQVKSGNVKSGDIRDLQGTMTLQGAALGIFITLKPPSKDMIQTAKSAGIYRGRYMSQSVDKIEIVTVQEILEQKKRLDVILTFEVLKAAEKQRETQGQQMSLDIPFPE
;
A
#
# COMPACT_ATOMS: atom_id res chain seq x y z
N SER A 1 23.29 -57.02 -14.76
CA SER A 1 23.55 -55.65 -15.18
C SER A 1 22.23 -55.03 -15.62
N LYS A 2 21.85 -53.91 -14.99
CA LYS A 2 20.69 -53.14 -15.49
C LYS A 2 21.11 -52.51 -16.81
N GLY A 3 20.61 -53.06 -17.94
CA GLY A 3 20.88 -52.56 -19.29
C GLY A 3 20.37 -51.11 -19.49
N TRP A 4 20.66 -50.58 -20.68
CA TRP A 4 20.14 -49.29 -21.11
C TRP A 4 18.61 -49.34 -21.24
N ARG A 5 17.97 -48.21 -21.00
CA ARG A 5 16.50 -48.07 -21.15
C ARG A 5 16.01 -48.12 -22.60
N TYR A 6 16.93 -47.92 -23.56
CA TYR A 6 16.60 -47.77 -24.99
C TYR A 6 17.15 -48.97 -25.78
N GLN A 7 16.41 -49.34 -26.84
CA GLN A 7 16.87 -50.32 -27.81
C GLN A 7 18.07 -49.77 -28.60
N LYS A 8 18.84 -50.66 -29.22
CA LYS A 8 20.10 -50.31 -29.94
C LYS A 8 19.84 -49.29 -31.03
N GLU A 9 18.76 -49.46 -31.80
CA GLU A 9 18.36 -48.58 -32.92
C GLU A 9 18.04 -47.15 -32.37
N THR A 10 17.30 -47.06 -31.31
CA THR A 10 16.97 -45.78 -30.65
C THR A 10 18.24 -45.09 -30.08
N MET A 11 19.16 -45.88 -29.55
CA MET A 11 20.46 -45.35 -29.08
C MET A 11 21.28 -44.80 -30.23
N GLN A 12 21.28 -45.46 -31.35
CA GLN A 12 22.01 -44.96 -32.54
C GLN A 12 21.39 -43.66 -33.04
N GLN A 13 20.06 -43.59 -33.16
CA GLN A 13 19.37 -42.34 -33.52
C GLN A 13 19.69 -41.16 -32.57
N LEU A 14 19.69 -41.40 -31.26
CA LEU A 14 20.02 -40.39 -30.27
C LEU A 14 21.49 -39.95 -30.36
N HIS A 15 22.40 -40.88 -30.73
CA HIS A 15 23.81 -40.58 -30.99
C HIS A 15 23.96 -39.69 -32.23
N ASP A 16 23.36 -40.06 -33.34
CA ASP A 16 23.38 -39.37 -34.61
C ASP A 16 22.81 -37.94 -34.53
N GLN A 17 21.82 -37.77 -33.64
CA GLN A 17 21.21 -36.46 -33.30
C GLN A 17 22.01 -35.65 -32.26
N ASP A 18 23.22 -36.09 -31.87
CA ASP A 18 24.00 -35.49 -30.77
C ASP A 18 23.26 -35.41 -29.43
N ARG A 19 22.33 -36.34 -29.20
CA ARG A 19 21.49 -36.36 -27.98
C ARG A 19 22.15 -37.08 -26.80
N ILE A 20 23.34 -37.65 -26.96
CA ILE A 20 24.02 -38.39 -25.90
C ILE A 20 25.28 -37.66 -25.46
N TYR A 21 25.36 -37.41 -24.16
CA TYR A 21 26.59 -36.95 -23.50
C TYR A 21 27.40 -38.15 -23.03
N TYR A 22 28.59 -38.30 -23.53
CA TYR A 22 29.55 -39.30 -23.08
C TYR A 22 30.53 -38.66 -22.09
N PRO A 23 30.46 -39.04 -20.79
CA PRO A 23 31.39 -38.52 -19.81
C PRO A 23 32.87 -38.76 -20.23
N ARG A 24 33.73 -37.77 -20.01
CA ARG A 24 35.15 -37.86 -20.30
C ARG A 24 35.97 -37.71 -19.02
N HIS A 25 37.18 -38.20 -19.02
CA HIS A 25 38.24 -37.90 -18.07
C HIS A 25 38.82 -36.52 -18.33
N SER A 26 39.66 -36.00 -17.41
CA SER A 26 40.34 -34.72 -17.56
C SER A 26 41.32 -34.67 -18.75
N ASP A 27 41.79 -35.84 -19.21
CA ASP A 27 42.63 -36.04 -20.39
C ASP A 27 41.86 -36.10 -21.73
N GLY A 28 40.53 -35.97 -21.68
CA GLY A 28 39.63 -35.99 -22.82
C GLY A 28 39.18 -37.39 -23.27
N GLN A 29 39.73 -38.48 -22.68
CA GLN A 29 39.29 -39.83 -23.00
C GLN A 29 37.93 -40.17 -22.44
N PHE A 30 37.18 -41.07 -23.11
CA PHE A 30 35.88 -41.51 -22.62
C PHE A 30 35.95 -42.22 -21.28
N ASN A 31 35.15 -41.79 -20.32
CA ASN A 31 35.09 -42.44 -19.03
C ASN A 31 34.09 -43.63 -19.07
N THR A 32 34.62 -44.81 -19.35
CA THR A 32 33.84 -46.05 -19.45
C THR A 32 33.22 -46.52 -18.12
N LYS A 33 33.67 -45.95 -17.01
CA LYS A 33 33.09 -46.23 -15.68
C LYS A 33 31.81 -45.43 -15.41
N LYS A 34 31.58 -44.34 -16.12
CA LYS A 34 30.40 -43.50 -16.04
C LYS A 34 29.43 -43.82 -17.18
N ARG A 35 28.12 -43.81 -16.87
CA ARG A 35 27.10 -44.03 -17.88
C ARG A 35 26.93 -42.80 -18.76
N PRO A 36 26.78 -42.95 -20.08
CA PRO A 36 26.34 -41.87 -20.94
C PRO A 36 24.98 -41.30 -20.45
N GLN A 37 24.74 -40.02 -20.74
CA GLN A 37 23.54 -39.30 -20.31
C GLN A 37 22.82 -38.74 -21.51
N LEU A 38 21.47 -38.69 -21.44
CA LEU A 38 20.68 -38.04 -22.48
C LEU A 38 20.81 -36.52 -22.33
N LYS A 39 21.23 -35.85 -23.39
CA LYS A 39 21.21 -34.38 -23.47
C LYS A 39 19.78 -33.90 -23.61
N ARG A 40 19.44 -32.90 -22.83
CA ARG A 40 18.20 -32.12 -22.97
C ARG A 40 18.60 -30.70 -23.31
N TYR A 41 18.22 -30.23 -24.49
CA TYR A 41 18.54 -28.88 -24.92
C TYR A 41 17.58 -27.87 -24.29
N LEU A 42 18.11 -26.70 -23.91
CA LEU A 42 17.33 -25.69 -23.19
C LEU A 42 16.16 -25.14 -24.03
N ASN A 43 16.37 -25.02 -25.33
CA ASN A 43 15.35 -24.56 -26.30
C ASN A 43 14.20 -25.55 -26.53
N GLU A 44 14.33 -26.78 -26.06
CA GLU A 44 13.30 -27.81 -26.13
C GLU A 44 12.56 -28.00 -24.83
N GLN A 45 12.95 -27.23 -23.81
CA GLN A 45 12.33 -27.28 -22.49
C GLN A 45 11.33 -26.15 -22.39
N GLU A 46 10.10 -26.46 -22.11
CA GLU A 46 9.05 -25.47 -21.80
C GLU A 46 9.33 -24.72 -20.48
N GLY A 47 10.40 -25.08 -19.78
CA GLY A 47 10.84 -24.52 -18.52
C GLY A 47 11.18 -25.59 -17.48
N SER A 48 11.55 -25.15 -16.30
CA SER A 48 11.75 -26.02 -15.15
C SER A 48 10.47 -26.17 -14.36
N ILE A 49 10.18 -27.37 -13.88
CA ILE A 49 9.05 -27.63 -13.00
C ILE A 49 9.24 -26.79 -11.72
N ILE A 50 8.22 -26.03 -11.36
CA ILE A 50 8.20 -25.27 -10.12
C ILE A 50 8.16 -26.27 -8.96
N THR A 51 9.17 -26.20 -8.07
CA THR A 51 9.24 -27.01 -6.86
C THR A 51 8.49 -26.34 -5.71
N ASN A 52 8.34 -27.03 -4.60
CA ASN A 52 7.75 -26.50 -3.37
C ASN A 52 8.71 -25.63 -2.53
N LEU A 53 9.98 -25.55 -2.91
CA LEU A 53 10.99 -24.70 -2.26
C LEU A 53 11.45 -23.61 -3.23
N TRP A 54 11.24 -22.36 -2.85
CA TRP A 54 11.60 -21.17 -3.63
C TRP A 54 12.64 -20.36 -2.87
N THR A 55 13.87 -20.37 -3.33
CA THR A 55 15.00 -19.68 -2.69
C THR A 55 15.48 -18.47 -3.51
N ASP A 56 14.92 -18.29 -4.70
CA ASP A 56 15.27 -17.25 -5.66
C ASP A 56 14.44 -15.95 -5.51
N ILE A 57 13.33 -15.99 -4.74
CA ILE A 57 12.53 -14.81 -4.42
C ILE A 57 12.96 -14.28 -3.05
N GLN A 58 13.58 -13.12 -3.05
CA GLN A 58 14.01 -12.46 -1.82
C GLN A 58 12.88 -11.67 -1.18
N SER A 59 12.98 -11.46 0.14
CA SER A 59 12.09 -10.52 0.86
C SER A 59 12.29 -9.09 0.35
N LEU A 60 11.25 -8.25 0.50
CA LEU A 60 11.33 -6.84 0.11
C LEU A 60 12.44 -6.11 0.87
N SER A 61 13.37 -5.56 0.12
CA SER A 61 14.38 -4.65 0.66
C SER A 61 13.72 -3.35 1.15
N PRO A 62 14.27 -2.68 2.17
CA PRO A 62 13.82 -1.37 2.61
C PRO A 62 13.75 -0.33 1.49
N HIS A 63 14.59 -0.46 0.46
CA HIS A 63 14.69 0.46 -0.67
C HIS A 63 14.05 -0.04 -1.97
N ALA A 64 13.30 -1.15 -1.92
CA ALA A 64 12.62 -1.66 -3.11
C ALA A 64 11.58 -0.66 -3.64
N ALA A 65 11.58 -0.43 -4.96
CA ALA A 65 10.67 0.53 -5.60
C ALA A 65 9.18 0.18 -5.40
N GLU A 66 8.86 -1.11 -5.28
CA GLU A 66 7.50 -1.61 -5.03
C GLU A 66 7.04 -1.48 -3.57
N LYS A 67 7.93 -1.02 -2.65
CA LYS A 67 7.62 -0.95 -1.22
C LYS A 67 6.73 0.24 -0.90
N LEU A 68 5.55 -0.03 -0.36
CA LEU A 68 4.55 0.98 0.02
C LEU A 68 4.57 1.34 1.52
N GLY A 69 5.50 0.76 2.30
CA GLY A 69 5.53 0.96 3.76
C GLY A 69 4.48 0.16 4.52
N TYR A 70 3.76 -0.76 3.87
CA TYR A 70 2.80 -1.64 4.54
C TYR A 70 3.54 -2.79 5.25
N PRO A 71 3.33 -3.01 6.57
CA PRO A 71 4.18 -3.89 7.38
C PRO A 71 4.26 -5.33 6.90
N THR A 72 3.22 -5.85 6.27
CA THR A 72 3.11 -7.25 5.82
C THR A 72 3.15 -7.39 4.30
N GLN A 73 3.62 -6.38 3.58
CA GLN A 73 3.71 -6.42 2.12
C GLN A 73 4.59 -7.57 1.65
N LYS A 74 4.10 -8.34 0.70
CA LYS A 74 4.84 -9.42 0.03
C LYS A 74 5.46 -8.91 -1.27
N PRO A 75 6.59 -9.50 -1.74
CA PRO A 75 7.16 -9.18 -3.05
C PRO A 75 6.18 -9.51 -4.18
N GLU A 76 6.11 -8.66 -5.20
CA GLU A 76 5.28 -8.92 -6.39
C GLU A 76 5.70 -10.21 -7.12
N ALA A 77 6.99 -10.49 -7.19
CA ALA A 77 7.52 -11.70 -7.81
C ALA A 77 6.95 -13.00 -7.19
N LEU A 78 6.67 -12.99 -5.88
CA LEU A 78 6.04 -14.13 -5.20
C LEU A 78 4.61 -14.35 -5.71
N LEU A 79 3.82 -13.28 -5.73
CA LEU A 79 2.42 -13.36 -6.16
C LEU A 79 2.33 -13.65 -7.67
N GLU A 80 3.26 -13.11 -8.47
CA GLU A 80 3.33 -13.39 -9.89
C GLU A 80 3.56 -14.88 -10.17
N ARG A 81 4.47 -15.51 -9.46
CA ARG A 81 4.72 -16.95 -9.57
C ARG A 81 3.49 -17.77 -9.19
N ILE A 82 2.84 -17.44 -8.06
CA ILE A 82 1.64 -18.13 -7.59
C ILE A 82 0.53 -18.01 -8.63
N ILE A 83 0.22 -16.80 -9.08
CA ILE A 83 -0.87 -16.52 -10.01
C ILE A 83 -0.62 -17.21 -11.37
N LYS A 84 0.60 -17.12 -11.91
CA LYS A 84 0.95 -17.80 -13.18
C LYS A 84 0.88 -19.31 -13.10
N ALA A 85 1.22 -19.89 -11.95
CA ALA A 85 1.22 -21.34 -11.76
C ALA A 85 -0.20 -21.91 -11.53
N SER A 86 -1.16 -21.09 -11.08
CA SER A 86 -2.47 -21.57 -10.62
C SER A 86 -3.66 -21.00 -11.38
N SER A 87 -3.44 -20.13 -12.37
CA SER A 87 -4.53 -19.48 -13.11
C SER A 87 -4.13 -19.12 -14.53
N ASN A 88 -5.13 -18.89 -15.38
CA ASN A 88 -4.99 -18.40 -16.74
C ASN A 88 -5.48 -16.95 -16.87
N LYS A 89 -5.16 -16.30 -17.97
CA LYS A 89 -5.71 -14.99 -18.31
C LYS A 89 -7.24 -15.02 -18.32
N GLY A 90 -7.87 -14.06 -17.67
CA GLY A 90 -9.32 -13.96 -17.53
C GLY A 90 -9.91 -14.68 -16.33
N ASP A 91 -9.17 -15.56 -15.65
CA ASP A 91 -9.60 -16.20 -14.42
C ASP A 91 -9.78 -15.16 -13.27
N VAL A 92 -10.52 -15.53 -12.24
CA VAL A 92 -10.77 -14.67 -11.07
C VAL A 92 -9.84 -15.05 -9.93
N ILE A 93 -9.08 -14.07 -9.45
CA ILE A 93 -8.22 -14.18 -8.27
C ILE A 93 -8.93 -13.57 -7.06
N LEU A 94 -9.08 -14.33 -5.99
CA LEU A 94 -9.62 -13.86 -4.73
C LEU A 94 -8.49 -13.71 -3.71
N ASP A 95 -8.38 -12.51 -3.12
CA ASP A 95 -7.57 -12.27 -1.91
C ASP A 95 -8.46 -11.70 -0.81
N ALA A 96 -8.82 -12.57 0.15
CA ALA A 96 -9.73 -12.23 1.25
C ALA A 96 -9.06 -11.38 2.36
N TYR A 97 -7.76 -11.12 2.27
CA TYR A 97 -6.97 -10.32 3.21
C TYR A 97 -5.95 -9.48 2.43
N CYS A 98 -6.44 -8.73 1.43
CA CYS A 98 -5.61 -8.16 0.37
C CYS A 98 -4.62 -7.08 0.84
N GLY A 99 -4.77 -6.52 2.04
CA GLY A 99 -3.84 -5.54 2.60
C GLY A 99 -3.55 -4.39 1.62
N CYS A 100 -2.28 -4.15 1.33
CA CYS A 100 -1.87 -3.14 0.35
C CYS A 100 -2.05 -3.56 -1.12
N GLY A 101 -2.73 -4.67 -1.40
CA GLY A 101 -3.13 -5.08 -2.74
C GLY A 101 -2.00 -5.62 -3.63
N THR A 102 -0.99 -6.28 -3.08
CA THR A 102 0.08 -6.86 -3.92
C THR A 102 -0.49 -7.91 -4.88
N THR A 103 -1.33 -8.82 -4.38
CA THR A 103 -2.03 -9.83 -5.19
C THR A 103 -2.88 -9.18 -6.29
N ILE A 104 -3.61 -8.12 -5.92
CA ILE A 104 -4.52 -7.41 -6.81
C ILE A 104 -3.75 -6.72 -7.95
N ALA A 105 -2.66 -6.00 -7.62
CA ALA A 105 -1.84 -5.33 -8.63
C ALA A 105 -1.18 -6.33 -9.60
N VAL A 106 -0.74 -7.48 -9.09
CA VAL A 106 -0.18 -8.54 -9.94
C VAL A 106 -1.25 -9.20 -10.80
N ALA A 107 -2.46 -9.45 -10.27
CA ALA A 107 -3.57 -10.00 -11.02
C ALA A 107 -3.99 -9.07 -12.17
N GLU A 108 -4.12 -7.76 -11.91
CA GLU A 108 -4.41 -6.74 -12.93
C GLU A 108 -3.34 -6.74 -14.04
N ARG A 109 -2.04 -6.72 -13.67
CA ARG A 109 -0.93 -6.76 -14.63
C ARG A 109 -0.93 -8.02 -15.50
N LEU A 110 -1.33 -9.14 -14.93
CA LEU A 110 -1.39 -10.43 -15.63
C LEU A 110 -2.73 -10.65 -16.34
N GLU A 111 -3.61 -9.67 -16.41
CA GLU A 111 -4.91 -9.71 -17.05
C GLU A 111 -5.84 -10.80 -16.47
N ARG A 112 -5.82 -10.95 -15.15
CA ARG A 112 -6.80 -11.72 -14.38
C ARG A 112 -7.85 -10.77 -13.82
N ASN A 113 -9.08 -11.22 -13.71
CA ASN A 113 -10.07 -10.55 -12.87
C ASN A 113 -9.72 -10.77 -11.40
N TRP A 114 -10.16 -9.89 -10.52
CA TRP A 114 -9.81 -10.03 -9.11
C TRP A 114 -10.90 -9.52 -8.16
N ILE A 115 -10.90 -10.07 -6.97
CA ILE A 115 -11.72 -9.66 -5.84
C ILE A 115 -10.77 -9.50 -4.65
N GLY A 116 -10.67 -8.28 -4.10
CA GLY A 116 -9.90 -7.98 -2.90
C GLY A 116 -10.82 -7.67 -1.74
N ILE A 117 -10.59 -8.25 -0.57
CA ILE A 117 -11.33 -7.97 0.65
C ILE A 117 -10.34 -7.54 1.73
N ASP A 118 -10.63 -6.46 2.43
CA ASP A 118 -9.92 -6.04 3.63
C ASP A 118 -10.87 -5.40 4.63
N ILE A 119 -10.50 -5.42 5.90
CA ILE A 119 -11.33 -4.87 6.99
C ILE A 119 -11.07 -3.40 7.24
N THR A 120 -10.01 -2.82 6.66
CA THR A 120 -9.63 -1.43 6.90
C THR A 120 -9.74 -0.59 5.64
N TYR A 121 -10.27 0.60 5.77
CA TYR A 121 -10.30 1.55 4.67
C TYR A 121 -8.88 1.99 4.26
N GLN A 122 -7.95 2.03 5.21
CA GLN A 122 -6.55 2.38 4.95
C GLN A 122 -5.89 1.41 3.96
N SER A 123 -6.11 0.10 4.11
CA SER A 123 -5.63 -0.91 3.17
C SER A 123 -6.23 -0.71 1.77
N ILE A 124 -7.57 -0.56 1.70
CA ILE A 124 -8.27 -0.34 0.43
C ILE A 124 -7.77 0.93 -0.26
N SER A 125 -7.61 2.01 0.50
CA SER A 125 -7.11 3.29 0.00
C SER A 125 -5.68 3.18 -0.57
N LEU A 126 -4.81 2.47 0.12
CA LEU A 126 -3.44 2.22 -0.34
C LEU A 126 -3.41 1.33 -1.59
N MET A 127 -4.30 0.33 -1.66
CA MET A 127 -4.47 -0.52 -2.83
C MET A 127 -4.94 0.28 -4.06
N LEU A 128 -5.97 1.14 -3.90
CA LEU A 128 -6.46 1.98 -4.98
C LEU A 128 -5.38 2.92 -5.50
N LYS A 129 -4.63 3.54 -4.59
CA LYS A 129 -3.50 4.38 -4.97
C LYS A 129 -2.43 3.59 -5.74
N ARG A 130 -2.08 2.38 -5.29
CA ARG A 130 -1.16 1.49 -6.01
C ARG A 130 -1.63 1.20 -7.43
N LEU A 131 -2.92 0.89 -7.59
CA LEU A 131 -3.50 0.63 -8.90
C LEU A 131 -3.46 1.88 -9.79
N GLU A 132 -3.81 3.04 -9.26
CA GLU A 132 -3.70 4.32 -9.98
C GLU A 132 -2.26 4.62 -10.41
N ASP A 133 -1.30 4.48 -9.50
CA ASP A 133 0.13 4.74 -9.77
C ASP A 133 0.71 3.76 -10.81
N SER A 134 0.22 2.51 -10.84
CA SER A 134 0.76 1.44 -11.73
C SER A 134 0.07 1.39 -13.09
N PHE A 135 -1.22 1.71 -13.18
CA PHE A 135 -2.04 1.50 -14.39
C PHE A 135 -2.77 2.75 -14.87
N GLY A 136 -2.61 3.88 -14.16
CA GLY A 136 -3.28 5.14 -14.48
C GLY A 136 -4.70 5.23 -13.90
N LYS A 137 -5.29 6.44 -13.99
CA LYS A 137 -6.60 6.74 -13.37
C LYS A 137 -7.75 5.89 -13.91
N ASN A 138 -7.70 5.53 -15.18
CA ASN A 138 -8.79 4.81 -15.84
C ASN A 138 -9.04 3.41 -15.24
N VAL A 139 -8.07 2.83 -14.51
CA VAL A 139 -8.30 1.55 -13.82
C VAL A 139 -9.33 1.70 -12.70
N LEU A 140 -9.37 2.84 -12.03
CA LEU A 140 -10.28 3.10 -10.91
C LEU A 140 -11.75 3.14 -11.34
N ASP A 141 -12.03 3.56 -12.58
CA ASP A 141 -13.40 3.64 -13.13
C ASP A 141 -14.04 2.24 -13.30
N LYS A 142 -13.22 1.20 -13.39
CA LYS A 142 -13.65 -0.19 -13.56
C LYS A 142 -13.84 -0.93 -12.24
N ILE A 143 -13.43 -0.33 -11.12
CA ILE A 143 -13.44 -0.98 -9.82
C ILE A 143 -14.77 -0.74 -9.11
N GLU A 144 -15.44 -1.80 -8.75
CA GLU A 144 -16.60 -1.73 -7.88
C GLU A 144 -16.16 -1.79 -6.41
N LEU A 145 -16.35 -0.69 -5.69
CA LEU A 145 -16.05 -0.59 -4.26
C LEU A 145 -17.31 -0.85 -3.44
N ASN A 146 -17.22 -1.82 -2.52
CA ASN A 146 -18.30 -2.17 -1.61
C ASN A 146 -17.85 -2.00 -0.15
N GLY A 147 -18.81 -1.68 0.75
CA GLY A 147 -18.53 -1.52 2.18
C GLY A 147 -17.92 -0.18 2.59
N ILE A 148 -17.76 0.76 1.66
CA ILE A 148 -17.35 2.14 1.94
C ILE A 148 -18.51 3.11 1.67
N PRO A 149 -18.56 4.27 2.35
CA PRO A 149 -19.59 5.25 2.10
C PRO A 149 -19.61 5.74 0.65
N LYS A 150 -20.74 5.56 -0.03
CA LYS A 150 -20.99 6.07 -1.39
C LYS A 150 -21.87 7.33 -1.36
N ASP A 151 -22.63 7.51 -0.29
CA ASP A 151 -23.55 8.61 -0.06
C ASP A 151 -23.57 9.00 1.43
N LEU A 152 -24.29 10.08 1.74
CA LEU A 152 -24.37 10.62 3.11
C LEU A 152 -25.07 9.65 4.08
N GLU A 153 -26.00 8.84 3.62
CA GLU A 153 -26.70 7.87 4.47
C GLU A 153 -25.77 6.73 4.89
N SER A 154 -25.04 6.17 3.96
CA SER A 154 -24.05 5.13 4.28
C SER A 154 -22.91 5.66 5.16
N ALA A 155 -22.50 6.92 4.98
CA ALA A 155 -21.55 7.58 5.86
C ALA A 155 -22.09 7.75 7.28
N LYS A 156 -23.35 8.17 7.43
CA LYS A 156 -24.05 8.26 8.73
C LYS A 156 -24.16 6.89 9.39
N ALA A 157 -24.57 5.88 8.63
CA ALA A 157 -24.70 4.52 9.14
C ALA A 157 -23.36 3.97 9.68
N LEU A 158 -22.25 4.28 9.01
CA LEU A 158 -20.90 3.90 9.47
C LEU A 158 -20.51 4.67 10.75
N ALA A 159 -20.78 5.99 10.78
CA ALA A 159 -20.39 6.88 11.86
C ALA A 159 -21.17 6.66 13.17
N THR A 160 -22.40 6.15 13.08
CA THR A 160 -23.33 5.99 14.23
C THR A 160 -23.33 4.59 14.83
N LYS A 161 -22.55 3.65 14.29
CA LYS A 161 -22.43 2.32 14.88
C LYS A 161 -21.88 2.41 16.31
N PRO A 162 -22.40 1.60 17.25
CA PRO A 162 -21.97 1.64 18.65
C PRO A 162 -20.55 1.14 18.87
N ASP A 163 -20.00 0.43 17.90
CA ASP A 163 -18.66 -0.13 17.95
C ASP A 163 -17.61 0.94 17.62
N ASP A 164 -16.70 1.18 18.56
CA ASP A 164 -15.58 2.14 18.44
C ASP A 164 -14.69 1.87 17.24
N ARG A 165 -14.51 0.61 16.87
CA ARG A 165 -13.68 0.23 15.72
C ARG A 165 -14.29 0.72 14.42
N THR A 166 -15.58 0.51 14.23
CA THR A 166 -16.30 0.94 13.02
C THR A 166 -16.35 2.47 12.92
N ARG A 167 -16.53 3.16 14.06
CA ARG A 167 -16.47 4.63 14.09
C ARG A 167 -15.10 5.16 13.68
N LYS A 168 -14.02 4.51 14.12
CA LYS A 168 -12.65 4.85 13.67
C LYS A 168 -12.43 4.61 12.18
N GLU A 169 -13.03 3.59 11.60
CA GLU A 169 -12.96 3.39 10.15
C GLU A 169 -13.68 4.51 9.38
N PHE A 170 -14.77 5.06 9.92
CA PHE A 170 -15.38 6.26 9.36
C PHE A 170 -14.43 7.48 9.42
N GLU A 171 -13.76 7.71 10.55
CA GLU A 171 -12.81 8.81 10.72
C GLU A 171 -11.65 8.67 9.71
N LYS A 172 -11.08 7.47 9.60
CA LYS A 172 -10.02 7.16 8.62
C LYS A 172 -10.49 7.38 7.17
N TRP A 173 -11.68 6.86 6.84
CA TRP A 173 -12.26 7.05 5.52
C TRP A 173 -12.42 8.54 5.17
N ALA A 174 -12.98 9.33 6.06
CA ALA A 174 -13.22 10.75 5.83
C ALA A 174 -11.91 11.51 5.57
N VAL A 175 -10.91 11.29 6.40
CA VAL A 175 -9.58 11.91 6.24
C VAL A 175 -8.89 11.46 4.96
N LEU A 176 -8.82 10.15 4.70
CA LEU A 176 -8.11 9.61 3.55
C LEU A 176 -8.77 10.01 2.24
N THR A 177 -10.11 10.03 2.21
CA THR A 177 -10.85 10.50 1.04
C THR A 177 -10.60 11.98 0.78
N TYR A 178 -10.68 12.82 1.81
CA TYR A 178 -10.46 14.27 1.66
C TYR A 178 -9.02 14.61 1.29
N SER A 179 -8.04 13.92 1.86
CA SER A 179 -6.60 14.15 1.62
C SER A 179 -6.06 13.44 0.36
N ASN A 180 -6.88 12.81 -0.46
CA ASN A 180 -6.44 11.93 -1.57
C ASN A 180 -5.41 10.90 -1.10
N ASN A 181 -5.67 10.24 0.02
CA ASN A 181 -4.81 9.20 0.61
C ASN A 181 -3.39 9.68 1.00
N ARG A 182 -3.23 10.97 1.26
CA ARG A 182 -1.92 11.57 1.57
C ARG A 182 -1.71 11.91 3.04
N ALA A 183 -2.77 11.84 3.86
CA ALA A 183 -2.65 11.98 5.31
C ALA A 183 -2.22 10.68 5.96
N VAL A 184 -1.44 10.77 7.03
CA VAL A 184 -1.05 9.65 7.89
C VAL A 184 -2.01 9.59 9.06
N ILE A 185 -2.71 8.47 9.19
CA ILE A 185 -3.66 8.24 10.28
C ILE A 185 -2.92 8.12 11.61
N ASN A 186 -3.46 8.71 12.65
CA ASN A 186 -2.94 8.62 13.99
C ASN A 186 -3.58 7.41 14.72
N ASP A 187 -2.88 6.30 14.76
CA ASP A 187 -3.38 5.07 15.41
C ASP A 187 -3.12 5.02 16.94
N LYS A 188 -2.58 6.08 17.54
CA LYS A 188 -2.30 6.13 18.99
C LYS A 188 -3.59 6.24 19.78
N LYS A 189 -3.81 5.33 20.73
CA LYS A 189 -4.96 5.36 21.64
C LYS A 189 -4.67 6.27 22.84
N GLY A 190 -5.57 7.20 23.12
CA GLY A 190 -5.71 7.83 24.43
C GLY A 190 -4.85 9.06 24.72
N ALA A 191 -3.84 9.40 23.92
CA ALA A 191 -2.99 10.59 24.12
C ALA A 191 -2.87 11.46 22.85
N ASP A 192 -3.82 11.32 21.93
CA ASP A 192 -3.80 11.92 20.61
C ASP A 192 -4.22 13.39 20.53
N LYS A 193 -4.63 13.96 21.67
CA LYS A 193 -5.11 15.36 21.78
C LYS A 193 -6.21 15.69 20.74
N GLY A 194 -6.97 14.69 20.31
CA GLY A 194 -8.02 14.82 19.29
C GLY A 194 -7.52 14.96 17.87
N ILE A 195 -6.30 14.48 17.55
CA ILE A 195 -5.75 14.46 16.19
C ILE A 195 -5.98 13.10 15.57
N ASP A 196 -6.81 13.04 14.52
CA ASP A 196 -7.12 11.81 13.82
C ASP A 196 -6.10 11.48 12.73
N ALA A 197 -5.49 12.51 12.13
CA ALA A 197 -4.43 12.34 11.14
C ALA A 197 -3.55 13.59 10.98
N ILE A 198 -2.41 13.39 10.32
CA ILE A 198 -1.43 14.43 10.01
C ILE A 198 -1.03 14.33 8.54
N ALA A 199 -0.87 15.48 7.88
CA ALA A 199 -0.21 15.57 6.57
C ALA A 199 0.86 16.65 6.60
N TYR A 200 1.74 16.64 5.59
CA TYR A 200 2.78 17.65 5.44
C TYR A 200 2.77 18.23 4.03
N PHE A 201 3.05 19.52 3.94
CA PHE A 201 3.19 20.22 2.65
C PHE A 201 4.42 21.13 2.68
N GLN A 202 4.88 21.57 1.51
CA GLN A 202 6.02 22.46 1.41
C GLN A 202 5.58 23.89 1.64
N GLY A 203 5.97 24.45 2.77
CA GLY A 203 5.66 25.84 3.12
C GLY A 203 6.64 26.83 2.52
N ASP A 204 7.94 26.56 2.64
CA ASP A 204 9.06 27.33 2.08
C ASP A 204 10.16 26.35 1.62
N LYS A 205 11.23 26.87 0.99
CA LYS A 205 12.28 26.08 0.31
C LYS A 205 12.88 24.97 1.18
N ASP A 206 12.99 25.21 2.48
CA ASP A 206 13.60 24.28 3.44
C ASP A 206 12.66 23.90 4.59
N ASN A 207 11.40 24.37 4.58
CA ASN A 207 10.48 24.17 5.69
C ASN A 207 9.22 23.39 5.27
N ARG A 208 8.99 22.27 5.98
CA ARG A 208 7.78 21.49 5.85
C ARG A 208 6.78 21.91 6.90
N GLU A 209 5.61 22.27 6.44
CA GLU A 209 4.49 22.67 7.28
C GLU A 209 3.57 21.49 7.53
N LYS A 210 2.99 21.47 8.73
CA LYS A 210 2.11 20.41 9.19
C LYS A 210 0.66 20.80 9.04
N ILE A 211 -0.16 19.85 8.60
CA ILE A 211 -1.62 19.91 8.64
C ILE A 211 -2.10 18.88 9.65
N ILE A 212 -3.01 19.25 10.53
CA ILE A 212 -3.70 18.30 11.40
C ILE A 212 -5.16 18.16 10.99
N PHE A 213 -5.69 16.94 11.13
CA PHE A 213 -7.08 16.61 10.83
C PHE A 213 -7.79 16.18 12.10
N GLN A 214 -9.02 16.68 12.25
CA GLN A 214 -9.95 16.26 13.29
C GLN A 214 -11.30 15.94 12.65
N VAL A 215 -11.87 14.80 13.01
CA VAL A 215 -13.15 14.32 12.49
C VAL A 215 -14.17 14.23 13.63
N LYS A 216 -15.35 14.75 13.40
CA LYS A 216 -16.46 14.69 14.35
C LYS A 216 -17.75 14.23 13.68
N SER A 217 -18.28 13.10 14.12
CA SER A 217 -19.55 12.54 13.62
C SER A 217 -20.76 12.98 14.45
N GLY A 218 -20.54 13.43 15.69
CA GLY A 218 -21.59 13.85 16.63
C GLY A 218 -22.03 15.31 16.50
N ASN A 219 -22.52 15.87 17.61
CA ASN A 219 -22.85 17.29 17.69
C ASN A 219 -21.56 18.11 17.78
N VAL A 220 -21.48 19.12 16.94
CA VAL A 220 -20.32 20.01 16.83
C VAL A 220 -20.67 21.43 17.27
N LYS A 221 -19.72 22.12 17.86
CA LYS A 221 -19.87 23.47 18.42
C LYS A 221 -18.63 24.31 18.09
N SER A 222 -18.72 25.63 18.23
CA SER A 222 -17.57 26.54 18.08
C SER A 222 -16.42 26.23 19.05
N GLY A 223 -16.73 25.59 20.20
CA GLY A 223 -15.70 25.06 21.11
C GLY A 223 -14.78 24.07 20.46
N ASP A 224 -15.28 23.16 19.63
CA ASP A 224 -14.46 22.15 18.93
C ASP A 224 -13.44 22.83 17.98
N ILE A 225 -13.84 23.96 17.38
CA ILE A 225 -12.94 24.73 16.49
C ILE A 225 -11.84 25.43 17.30
N ARG A 226 -12.17 25.97 18.49
CA ARG A 226 -11.16 26.55 19.40
C ARG A 226 -10.20 25.49 19.93
N ASP A 227 -10.70 24.29 20.22
CA ASP A 227 -9.88 23.16 20.65
C ASP A 227 -8.93 22.72 19.55
N LEU A 228 -9.39 22.66 18.29
CA LEU A 228 -8.53 22.40 17.12
C LEU A 228 -7.46 23.50 16.99
N GLN A 229 -7.82 24.77 17.11
CA GLN A 229 -6.86 25.89 17.05
C GLN A 229 -5.81 25.81 18.17
N GLY A 230 -6.21 25.46 19.39
CA GLY A 230 -5.30 25.21 20.50
C GLY A 230 -4.34 24.05 20.20
N THR A 231 -4.88 22.96 19.64
CA THR A 231 -4.08 21.80 19.22
C THR A 231 -3.10 22.14 18.11
N MET A 232 -3.51 22.94 17.12
CA MET A 232 -2.59 23.45 16.08
C MET A 232 -1.41 24.16 16.67
N THR A 233 -1.66 25.08 17.61
CA THR A 233 -0.60 25.86 18.29
C THR A 233 0.36 24.94 19.05
N LEU A 234 -0.17 24.00 19.83
CA LEU A 234 0.65 23.05 20.61
C LEU A 234 1.47 22.10 19.74
N GLN A 235 1.01 21.80 18.54
CA GLN A 235 1.65 20.85 17.60
C GLN A 235 2.51 21.55 16.54
N GLY A 236 2.53 22.87 16.53
CA GLY A 236 3.21 23.65 15.49
C GLY A 236 2.62 23.38 14.09
N ALA A 237 1.29 23.23 14.00
CA ALA A 237 0.62 22.98 12.72
C ALA A 237 0.22 24.30 12.07
N ALA A 238 0.51 24.43 10.78
CA ALA A 238 0.17 25.61 9.99
C ALA A 238 -1.32 25.63 9.58
N LEU A 239 -1.88 24.46 9.33
CA LEU A 239 -3.27 24.29 8.89
C LEU A 239 -3.99 23.25 9.76
N GLY A 240 -5.28 23.47 9.98
CA GLY A 240 -6.19 22.55 10.65
C GLY A 240 -7.41 22.25 9.78
N ILE A 241 -7.70 20.99 9.60
CA ILE A 241 -8.87 20.52 8.85
C ILE A 241 -9.85 19.90 9.83
N PHE A 242 -11.06 20.48 9.90
CA PHE A 242 -12.14 19.95 10.71
C PHE A 242 -13.19 19.31 9.82
N ILE A 243 -13.27 17.98 9.84
CA ILE A 243 -14.26 17.22 9.04
C ILE A 243 -15.47 16.91 9.92
N THR A 244 -16.65 17.27 9.45
CA THR A 244 -17.90 17.06 10.21
C THR A 244 -18.98 16.38 9.37
N LEU A 245 -19.74 15.50 10.05
CA LEU A 245 -20.91 14.86 9.45
C LEU A 245 -22.10 15.81 9.36
N LYS A 246 -22.21 16.74 10.30
CA LYS A 246 -23.29 17.73 10.38
C LYS A 246 -22.85 19.07 9.79
N PRO A 247 -23.76 19.85 9.21
CA PRO A 247 -23.44 21.20 8.74
C PRO A 247 -22.92 22.08 9.89
N PRO A 248 -21.87 22.89 9.66
CA PRO A 248 -21.35 23.79 10.66
C PRO A 248 -22.32 24.96 10.92
N SER A 249 -22.37 25.44 12.16
CA SER A 249 -23.13 26.64 12.50
C SER A 249 -22.39 27.91 12.02
N LYS A 250 -23.12 29.03 11.92
CA LYS A 250 -22.53 30.34 11.59
C LYS A 250 -21.40 30.71 12.54
N ASP A 251 -21.55 30.43 13.85
CA ASP A 251 -20.56 30.68 14.87
C ASP A 251 -19.28 29.83 14.68
N MET A 252 -19.41 28.58 14.29
CA MET A 252 -18.27 27.74 13.93
C MET A 252 -17.48 28.30 12.74
N ILE A 253 -18.18 28.71 11.68
CA ILE A 253 -17.58 29.30 10.49
C ILE A 253 -16.83 30.59 10.85
N GLN A 254 -17.45 31.45 11.68
CA GLN A 254 -16.83 32.69 12.11
C GLN A 254 -15.61 32.42 13.00
N THR A 255 -15.69 31.44 13.90
CA THR A 255 -14.56 31.01 14.74
C THR A 255 -13.40 30.48 13.89
N ALA A 256 -13.67 29.65 12.89
CA ALA A 256 -12.65 29.16 11.98
C ALA A 256 -11.95 30.31 11.20
N LYS A 257 -12.73 31.25 10.67
CA LYS A 257 -12.20 32.43 9.97
C LYS A 257 -11.35 33.33 10.86
N SER A 258 -11.71 33.43 12.16
CA SER A 258 -10.92 34.24 13.12
C SER A 258 -9.52 33.68 13.39
N ALA A 259 -9.27 32.41 13.05
CA ALA A 259 -7.92 31.81 13.13
C ALA A 259 -6.94 32.45 12.12
N GLY A 260 -7.49 33.18 11.14
CA GLY A 260 -6.71 33.89 10.14
C GLY A 260 -6.39 33.06 8.90
N ILE A 261 -5.51 33.62 8.06
CA ILE A 261 -5.17 33.09 6.75
C ILE A 261 -3.72 32.61 6.77
N TYR A 262 -3.46 31.52 6.06
CA TYR A 262 -2.11 31.03 5.77
C TYR A 262 -1.76 31.37 4.30
N ARG A 263 -0.53 31.84 4.10
CA ARG A 263 0.02 32.14 2.79
C ARG A 263 1.39 31.50 2.64
N GLY A 264 1.44 30.38 1.95
CA GLY A 264 2.70 29.70 1.64
C GLY A 264 3.34 30.27 0.37
N ARG A 265 4.67 30.22 0.31
CA ARG A 265 5.44 30.74 -0.85
C ARG A 265 5.12 30.01 -2.17
N TYR A 266 4.77 28.74 -2.08
CA TYR A 266 4.45 27.87 -3.22
C TYR A 266 2.95 27.65 -3.41
N MET A 267 2.12 28.41 -2.70
CA MET A 267 0.67 28.38 -2.89
C MET A 267 0.23 29.50 -3.84
N SER A 268 -0.56 29.14 -4.82
CA SER A 268 -1.13 30.12 -5.78
C SER A 268 -2.10 31.08 -5.10
N GLN A 269 -2.74 30.63 -4.01
CA GLN A 269 -3.72 31.41 -3.25
C GLN A 269 -3.49 31.24 -1.74
N SER A 270 -3.94 32.24 -0.97
CA SER A 270 -4.00 32.12 0.48
C SER A 270 -5.20 31.22 0.87
N VAL A 271 -5.02 30.42 1.93
CA VAL A 271 -6.05 29.54 2.46
C VAL A 271 -6.37 29.89 3.92
N ASP A 272 -7.58 29.60 4.38
CA ASP A 272 -7.92 29.73 5.80
C ASP A 272 -7.05 28.78 6.64
N LYS A 273 -6.57 29.25 7.79
CA LYS A 273 -5.78 28.39 8.71
C LYS A 273 -6.58 27.22 9.23
N ILE A 274 -7.88 27.39 9.39
CA ILE A 274 -8.81 26.31 9.76
C ILE A 274 -9.88 26.22 8.68
N GLU A 275 -9.95 25.05 8.04
CA GLU A 275 -10.99 24.73 7.10
C GLU A 275 -11.98 23.76 7.74
N ILE A 276 -13.30 24.08 7.63
CA ILE A 276 -14.36 23.16 8.00
C ILE A 276 -14.90 22.52 6.73
N VAL A 277 -14.93 21.20 6.70
CA VAL A 277 -15.38 20.40 5.56
C VAL A 277 -16.47 19.45 6.02
N THR A 278 -17.55 19.40 5.28
CA THR A 278 -18.63 18.44 5.57
C THR A 278 -18.43 17.16 4.78
N VAL A 279 -18.88 16.04 5.35
CA VAL A 279 -18.91 14.74 4.66
C VAL A 279 -19.74 14.83 3.38
N GLN A 280 -20.78 15.65 3.38
CA GLN A 280 -21.59 15.91 2.19
C GLN A 280 -20.77 16.55 1.07
N GLU A 281 -19.97 17.57 1.36
CA GLU A 281 -19.06 18.19 0.36
C GLU A 281 -18.07 17.19 -0.21
N ILE A 282 -17.53 16.29 0.66
CA ILE A 282 -16.58 15.24 0.24
C ILE A 282 -17.23 14.27 -0.76
N LEU A 283 -18.47 13.86 -0.52
CA LEU A 283 -19.20 12.87 -1.30
C LEU A 283 -19.83 13.48 -2.58
N GLU A 284 -20.63 14.52 -2.41
CA GLU A 284 -21.46 15.07 -3.48
C GLU A 284 -20.70 16.04 -4.37
N GLN A 285 -19.87 16.92 -3.77
CA GLN A 285 -19.07 17.92 -4.50
C GLN A 285 -17.68 17.41 -4.83
N LYS A 286 -17.33 16.18 -4.42
CA LYS A 286 -15.99 15.59 -4.57
C LYS A 286 -14.89 16.54 -4.05
N LYS A 287 -15.20 17.32 -3.02
CA LYS A 287 -14.26 18.26 -2.40
C LYS A 287 -13.06 17.53 -1.86
N ARG A 288 -11.87 18.02 -2.19
CA ARG A 288 -10.58 17.46 -1.75
C ARG A 288 -9.70 18.57 -1.24
N LEU A 289 -8.69 18.20 -0.46
CA LEU A 289 -7.71 19.13 0.05
C LEU A 289 -6.93 19.77 -1.11
N ASP A 290 -7.05 21.09 -1.23
CA ASP A 290 -6.41 21.90 -2.28
C ASP A 290 -5.04 22.43 -1.79
N VAL A 291 -4.18 21.53 -1.36
CA VAL A 291 -2.80 21.82 -0.95
C VAL A 291 -1.91 20.77 -1.59
N ILE A 292 -0.82 21.19 -2.23
CA ILE A 292 0.15 20.26 -2.79
C ILE A 292 0.90 19.57 -1.66
N LEU A 293 0.49 18.35 -1.36
CA LEU A 293 1.13 17.53 -0.34
C LEU A 293 2.40 16.88 -0.89
N THR A 294 3.48 16.89 -0.12
CA THR A 294 4.74 16.26 -0.50
C THR A 294 4.67 14.74 -0.37
N PHE A 295 5.20 14.01 -1.35
CA PHE A 295 5.23 12.55 -1.40
C PHE A 295 6.07 11.90 -0.28
N GLU A 296 6.87 12.67 0.47
CA GLU A 296 7.78 12.14 1.50
C GLU A 296 7.14 11.84 2.86
N VAL A 297 5.82 11.94 2.97
CA VAL A 297 5.10 11.63 4.21
C VAL A 297 5.32 10.17 4.65
N LEU A 298 5.46 9.25 3.69
CA LEU A 298 5.78 7.85 3.98
C LEU A 298 7.22 7.66 4.50
N LYS A 299 8.19 8.42 3.97
CA LYS A 299 9.59 8.39 4.43
C LYS A 299 9.79 9.07 5.81
N ALA A 300 8.99 10.07 6.14
CA ALA A 300 9.04 10.71 7.46
C ALA A 300 8.47 9.81 8.57
N ALA A 301 7.48 8.98 8.26
CA ALA A 301 6.97 7.96 9.18
C ALA A 301 8.01 6.85 9.45
N GLU A 302 8.82 6.49 8.47
CA GLU A 302 9.96 5.58 8.66
C GLU A 302 11.02 6.19 9.59
N LYS A 303 11.43 7.45 9.38
CA LYS A 303 12.42 8.11 10.24
C LYS A 303 11.97 8.29 11.70
N GLN A 304 10.69 8.54 11.96
CA GLN A 304 10.17 8.59 13.33
C GLN A 304 10.15 7.21 14.00
N ARG A 305 9.99 6.13 13.24
CA ARG A 305 10.13 4.76 13.77
C ARG A 305 11.56 4.39 14.05
N GLU A 306 12.51 4.79 13.23
CA GLU A 306 13.95 4.58 13.46
C GLU A 306 14.48 5.34 14.68
N THR A 307 13.97 6.54 14.95
CA THR A 307 14.37 7.33 16.13
C THR A 307 13.75 6.84 17.44
N GLN A 308 12.63 6.09 17.39
CA GLN A 308 12.01 5.46 18.57
C GLN A 308 12.46 4.00 18.79
N GLY A 309 13.09 3.40 17.79
CA GLY A 309 13.72 2.08 17.85
C GLY A 309 15.23 2.19 18.01
N GLN A 310 15.73 2.83 19.07
CA GLN A 310 17.08 2.52 19.50
C GLN A 310 17.13 1.05 19.88
N GLN A 311 17.63 0.27 18.95
CA GLN A 311 18.03 -1.09 19.12
C GLN A 311 18.91 -1.18 20.36
N MET A 312 18.41 -1.87 21.38
CA MET A 312 19.30 -2.49 22.35
C MET A 312 20.14 -3.50 21.55
N SER A 313 21.40 -3.19 21.34
CA SER A 313 22.39 -4.16 20.88
C SER A 313 22.49 -5.24 21.97
N LEU A 314 21.93 -6.40 21.69
CA LEU A 314 22.26 -7.61 22.45
C LEU A 314 23.64 -8.05 21.97
N ASP A 315 24.69 -7.65 22.71
CA ASP A 315 25.99 -8.30 22.63
C ASP A 315 25.85 -9.70 23.23
N ILE A 316 25.61 -10.68 22.36
CA ILE A 316 25.73 -12.11 22.73
C ILE A 316 27.17 -12.48 22.37
N PRO A 317 28.03 -12.77 23.39
CA PRO A 317 29.35 -13.31 23.13
C PRO A 317 29.20 -14.74 22.58
N PHE A 318 29.76 -15.01 21.42
CA PHE A 318 29.91 -16.35 20.91
C PHE A 318 30.96 -17.06 21.78
N PRO A 319 30.70 -18.29 22.29
CA PRO A 319 31.73 -19.09 22.90
C PRO A 319 32.71 -19.59 21.83
N GLU A 320 34.03 -19.56 22.19
CA GLU A 320 35.13 -20.08 21.38
C GLU A 320 35.03 -21.57 21.10
#